data_2a7ee5c40f616c432610ba129f2e004f
#
_entry.id   2a7ee5c40f616c432610ba129f2e004f
#
_cell.length_a   1.000
_cell.length_b   1.000
_cell.length_c   1.000
_cell.angle_alpha   90.00
_cell.angle_beta   90.00
_cell.angle_gamma   90.00
#
_symmetry.space_group_name_H-M   'P 1'
#
loop_
_entity.id
_entity.type
_entity.pdbx_description
1 polymer ?
#
loop_
_entity_poly.entity_id
_entity_poly.type
_entity_poly.pdbx_seq_one_letter_code
_entity_poly.pdbx_strand_id
1 'polypeptide(L)'
;MLQNLNPLQLLRYAGLFTWAFMGAPLLLEFFPEGLSRNDVLLWRGAYFSFGLSYWLLTQPRRLALRRRWMEWGLLAWLTVSAIAIGHFSSSGLSGAFLMIVAGLLPWFMPVWVGVIWLLFQHAALVPVFSQVGFSWIEAGLQAVLFFGYSSFVFITSVVALRQMMARDEQRRLNSELRATRMLLAESSRLSERMRISRELHDLLGHHLTALSLNLEVAAHLSEGRAQNHVRQSQTLAKLLLADVREAVSKLRDDDALDLQTAMRTLIEGVPSLQVTLDMDPALRISLPAHAQILLRCAQEIITNAVRHGAATSLSLRLFQDQQTACLEAQDNGRGADSLTLGNGLRGMRERLAEFNGSIRFNTTPGSGFALSLRLPLEENA
;
A
#
# COMPACT_ATOMS: atom_id res chain seq x y z
N MET A 1 -8.64 -8.22 -23.71
CA MET A 1 -9.32 -6.97 -23.32
C MET A 1 -10.18 -7.11 -22.05
N LEU A 2 -10.86 -8.22 -21.82
CA LEU A 2 -11.70 -8.45 -20.62
C LEU A 2 -10.92 -8.67 -19.31
N GLN A 3 -9.66 -9.10 -19.37
CA GLN A 3 -8.83 -9.39 -18.18
C GLN A 3 -8.41 -8.16 -17.37
N ASN A 4 -8.52 -6.95 -17.94
CA ASN A 4 -8.11 -5.70 -17.28
C ASN A 4 -9.31 -4.89 -16.74
N LEU A 5 -10.54 -5.39 -16.88
CA LEU A 5 -11.72 -4.71 -16.36
C LEU A 5 -11.89 -4.99 -14.86
N ASN A 6 -12.16 -3.91 -14.12
CA ASN A 6 -12.55 -4.01 -12.71
C ASN A 6 -13.88 -4.81 -12.61
N PRO A 7 -14.08 -5.72 -11.64
CA PRO A 7 -15.32 -6.48 -11.46
C PRO A 7 -16.59 -5.63 -11.45
N LEU A 8 -16.54 -4.42 -10.91
CA LEU A 8 -17.67 -3.48 -10.97
C LEU A 8 -17.97 -3.02 -12.41
N GLN A 9 -16.95 -2.87 -13.27
CA GLN A 9 -17.14 -2.54 -14.68
C GLN A 9 -17.74 -3.71 -15.45
N LEU A 10 -17.32 -4.94 -15.15
CA LEU A 10 -17.91 -6.14 -15.73
C LEU A 10 -19.38 -6.25 -15.34
N LEU A 11 -19.72 -6.05 -14.09
CA LEU A 11 -21.08 -6.04 -13.59
C LEU A 11 -21.91 -4.96 -14.30
N ARG A 12 -21.35 -3.75 -14.49
CA ARG A 12 -21.98 -2.65 -15.23
C ARG A 12 -22.32 -3.04 -16.65
N TYR A 13 -21.37 -3.55 -17.42
CA TYR A 13 -21.60 -3.90 -18.82
C TYR A 13 -22.55 -5.09 -18.95
N ALA A 14 -22.42 -6.10 -18.10
CA ALA A 14 -23.32 -7.24 -18.07
C ALA A 14 -24.76 -6.81 -17.77
N GLY A 15 -24.96 -5.98 -16.74
CA GLY A 15 -26.28 -5.50 -16.38
C GLY A 15 -26.91 -4.57 -17.41
N LEU A 16 -26.14 -3.67 -18.04
CA LEU A 16 -26.62 -2.83 -19.14
C LEU A 16 -26.97 -3.65 -20.39
N PHE A 17 -26.15 -4.67 -20.70
CA PHE A 17 -26.45 -5.59 -21.79
C PHE A 17 -27.76 -6.36 -21.53
N THR A 18 -27.91 -6.91 -20.32
CA THR A 18 -29.13 -7.62 -19.93
C THR A 18 -30.35 -6.70 -19.97
N TRP A 19 -30.23 -5.47 -19.46
CA TRP A 19 -31.27 -4.46 -19.52
C TRP A 19 -31.67 -4.14 -20.98
N ALA A 20 -30.70 -3.89 -21.86
CA ALA A 20 -30.95 -3.59 -23.27
C ALA A 20 -31.61 -4.78 -24.00
N PHE A 21 -31.14 -6.01 -23.73
CA PHE A 21 -31.68 -7.22 -24.32
C PHE A 21 -33.14 -7.49 -23.88
N MET A 22 -33.44 -7.27 -22.60
CA MET A 22 -34.80 -7.38 -22.07
C MET A 22 -35.76 -6.32 -22.63
N GLY A 23 -35.25 -5.21 -23.14
CA GLY A 23 -36.04 -4.20 -23.83
C GLY A 23 -36.37 -4.54 -25.27
N ALA A 24 -35.79 -5.59 -25.84
CA ALA A 24 -36.07 -5.99 -27.23
C ALA A 24 -37.57 -6.20 -27.53
N PRO A 25 -38.36 -6.82 -26.63
CA PRO A 25 -39.82 -6.92 -26.84
C PRO A 25 -40.52 -5.56 -26.92
N LEU A 26 -40.02 -4.56 -26.20
CA LEU A 26 -40.49 -3.18 -26.25
C LEU A 26 -40.29 -2.53 -27.62
N LEU A 27 -39.13 -2.81 -28.24
CA LEU A 27 -38.74 -2.27 -29.54
C LEU A 27 -39.47 -2.98 -30.68
N LEU A 28 -39.80 -4.24 -30.47
CA LEU A 28 -40.49 -5.09 -31.49
C LEU A 28 -42.02 -5.02 -31.40
N GLU A 29 -42.58 -4.12 -30.55
CA GLU A 29 -44.01 -3.94 -30.35
C GLU A 29 -44.81 -5.20 -29.99
N PHE A 30 -44.16 -6.21 -29.40
CA PHE A 30 -44.81 -7.37 -28.79
C PHE A 30 -45.53 -6.96 -27.49
N PHE A 31 -46.73 -6.38 -27.62
CA PHE A 31 -47.53 -6.02 -26.46
C PHE A 31 -48.62 -7.09 -26.24
N PRO A 32 -48.90 -7.43 -24.95
CA PRO A 32 -50.11 -8.19 -24.68
C PRO A 32 -51.35 -7.41 -25.13
N GLU A 33 -52.24 -8.08 -25.80
CA GLU A 33 -53.54 -7.49 -26.19
C GLU A 33 -54.31 -7.04 -24.93
N GLY A 34 -54.73 -5.76 -24.87
CA GLY A 34 -55.54 -5.23 -23.78
C GLY A 34 -54.87 -4.23 -22.84
N LEU A 35 -53.61 -3.87 -23.02
CA LEU A 35 -52.97 -2.83 -22.22
C LEU A 35 -53.49 -1.43 -22.54
N SER A 36 -53.75 -0.64 -21.51
CA SER A 36 -54.13 0.76 -21.71
C SER A 36 -52.94 1.59 -22.19
N ARG A 37 -53.22 2.70 -22.91
CA ARG A 37 -52.18 3.62 -23.36
C ARG A 37 -51.34 4.20 -22.21
N ASN A 38 -51.96 4.37 -21.04
CA ASN A 38 -51.28 4.84 -19.83
C ASN A 38 -50.35 3.78 -19.25
N ASP A 39 -50.71 2.50 -19.25
CA ASP A 39 -49.87 1.41 -18.74
C ASP A 39 -48.64 1.27 -19.62
N VAL A 40 -48.75 1.41 -20.93
CA VAL A 40 -47.62 1.40 -21.87
C VAL A 40 -46.65 2.57 -21.58
N LEU A 41 -47.14 3.78 -21.29
CA LEU A 41 -46.30 4.92 -20.96
C LEU A 41 -45.61 4.73 -19.63
N LEU A 42 -46.31 4.24 -18.59
CA LEU A 42 -45.74 3.97 -17.27
C LEU A 42 -44.70 2.87 -17.32
N TRP A 43 -44.95 1.79 -18.03
CA TRP A 43 -43.99 0.72 -18.23
C TRP A 43 -42.71 1.22 -18.93
N ARG A 44 -42.82 1.97 -20.03
CA ARG A 44 -41.67 2.58 -20.73
C ARG A 44 -40.89 3.51 -19.81
N GLY A 45 -41.60 4.37 -19.07
CA GLY A 45 -40.98 5.25 -18.07
C GLY A 45 -40.20 4.49 -17.02
N ALA A 46 -40.77 3.44 -16.44
CA ALA A 46 -40.09 2.58 -15.45
C ALA A 46 -38.86 1.88 -16.03
N TYR A 47 -38.94 1.39 -17.27
CA TYR A 47 -37.86 0.71 -17.97
C TYR A 47 -36.65 1.65 -18.23
N PHE A 48 -36.86 2.83 -18.78
CA PHE A 48 -35.78 3.80 -19.00
C PHE A 48 -35.26 4.36 -17.72
N SER A 49 -36.10 4.58 -16.71
CA SER A 49 -35.72 5.00 -15.37
C SER A 49 -34.82 3.96 -14.67
N PHE A 50 -35.11 2.66 -14.83
CA PHE A 50 -34.28 1.58 -14.37
C PHE A 50 -32.87 1.65 -15.00
N GLY A 51 -32.78 1.70 -16.33
CA GLY A 51 -31.51 1.77 -17.05
C GLY A 51 -30.65 2.97 -16.66
N LEU A 52 -31.28 4.15 -16.55
CA LEU A 52 -30.61 5.39 -16.15
C LEU A 52 -30.07 5.28 -14.70
N SER A 53 -30.90 4.80 -13.77
CA SER A 53 -30.51 4.64 -12.37
C SER A 53 -29.40 3.60 -12.21
N TYR A 54 -29.47 2.51 -12.96
CA TYR A 54 -28.43 1.49 -13.01
C TYR A 54 -27.10 2.07 -13.53
N TRP A 55 -27.15 2.82 -14.63
CA TRP A 55 -25.99 3.48 -15.21
C TRP A 55 -25.36 4.49 -14.24
N LEU A 56 -26.19 5.31 -13.59
CA LEU A 56 -25.75 6.26 -12.58
C LEU A 56 -25.09 5.56 -11.39
N LEU A 57 -25.68 4.50 -10.87
CA LEU A 57 -25.20 3.78 -9.70
C LEU A 57 -23.86 3.10 -9.97
N THR A 58 -23.68 2.55 -11.17
CA THR A 58 -22.47 1.78 -11.53
C THR A 58 -21.33 2.61 -12.10
N GLN A 59 -21.46 3.95 -12.20
CA GLN A 59 -20.37 4.81 -12.66
C GLN A 59 -19.16 4.77 -11.71
N PRO A 60 -17.91 4.79 -12.25
CA PRO A 60 -16.71 4.88 -11.42
C PRO A 60 -16.77 6.16 -10.58
N ARG A 61 -16.47 6.02 -9.28
CA ARG A 61 -16.52 7.09 -8.26
C ARG A 61 -15.51 8.21 -8.53
N ARG A 62 -15.67 9.00 -9.57
CA ARG A 62 -14.87 10.22 -9.78
C ARG A 62 -15.43 11.44 -9.03
N LEU A 63 -16.63 11.36 -8.49
CA LEU A 63 -17.24 12.40 -7.67
C LEU A 63 -17.19 11.99 -6.20
N ALA A 64 -16.22 12.55 -5.48
CA ALA A 64 -16.02 12.38 -4.03
C ALA A 64 -17.20 12.84 -3.14
N LEU A 65 -18.36 13.18 -3.73
CA LEU A 65 -19.54 13.75 -3.09
C LEU A 65 -20.73 12.78 -2.98
N ARG A 66 -20.57 11.51 -3.35
CA ARG A 66 -21.71 10.58 -3.30
C ARG A 66 -21.92 10.09 -1.87
N ARG A 67 -22.90 10.68 -1.19
CA ARG A 67 -23.31 10.26 0.16
C ARG A 67 -23.99 8.88 0.08
N ARG A 68 -23.75 7.99 1.05
CA ARG A 68 -24.33 6.63 1.13
C ARG A 68 -25.85 6.60 0.97
N TRP A 69 -26.54 7.61 1.48
CA TRP A 69 -28.01 7.70 1.34
C TRP A 69 -28.49 7.83 -0.11
N MET A 70 -27.71 8.47 -0.99
CA MET A 70 -28.03 8.57 -2.44
C MET A 70 -27.90 7.20 -3.13
N GLU A 71 -26.89 6.41 -2.77
CA GLU A 71 -26.69 5.06 -3.31
C GLU A 71 -27.85 4.14 -2.90
N TRP A 72 -28.26 4.20 -1.64
CA TRP A 72 -29.41 3.45 -1.14
C TRP A 72 -30.72 3.92 -1.76
N GLY A 73 -30.89 5.22 -1.98
CA GLY A 73 -32.04 5.79 -2.68
C GLY A 73 -32.12 5.32 -4.14
N LEU A 74 -30.98 5.27 -4.85
CA LEU A 74 -30.94 4.73 -6.21
C LEU A 74 -31.24 3.22 -6.26
N LEU A 75 -30.76 2.44 -5.30
CA LEU A 75 -31.11 1.01 -5.18
C LEU A 75 -32.59 0.79 -4.91
N ALA A 76 -33.18 1.59 -4.02
CA ALA A 76 -34.62 1.56 -3.76
C ALA A 76 -35.41 1.91 -5.03
N TRP A 77 -34.99 2.95 -5.74
CA TRP A 77 -35.60 3.34 -7.00
C TRP A 77 -35.50 2.26 -8.09
N LEU A 78 -34.33 1.60 -8.20
CA LEU A 78 -34.14 0.45 -9.08
C LEU A 78 -35.09 -0.68 -8.76
N THR A 79 -35.26 -1.02 -7.47
CA THR A 79 -36.18 -2.06 -7.02
C THR A 79 -37.64 -1.70 -7.36
N VAL A 80 -38.05 -0.47 -7.06
CA VAL A 80 -39.40 0.03 -7.39
C VAL A 80 -39.64 0.01 -8.91
N SER A 81 -38.66 0.49 -9.70
CA SER A 81 -38.75 0.48 -11.15
C SER A 81 -38.88 -0.93 -11.74
N ALA A 82 -38.12 -1.91 -11.19
CA ALA A 82 -38.21 -3.32 -11.59
C ALA A 82 -39.58 -3.92 -11.31
N ILE A 83 -40.18 -3.64 -10.15
CA ILE A 83 -41.54 -4.08 -9.78
C ILE A 83 -42.56 -3.40 -10.67
N ALA A 84 -42.42 -2.09 -10.89
CA ALA A 84 -43.32 -1.31 -11.77
C ALA A 84 -43.34 -1.82 -13.22
N ILE A 85 -42.18 -2.24 -13.75
CA ILE A 85 -42.07 -2.87 -15.08
C ILE A 85 -43.00 -4.09 -15.14
N GLY A 86 -42.94 -5.01 -14.17
CA GLY A 86 -43.80 -6.19 -14.18
C GLY A 86 -45.29 -5.87 -14.00
N HIS A 87 -45.59 -4.92 -13.13
CA HIS A 87 -46.96 -4.51 -12.84
C HIS A 87 -47.64 -3.90 -14.06
N PHE A 88 -47.03 -2.94 -14.74
CA PHE A 88 -47.62 -2.24 -15.88
C PHE A 88 -47.49 -2.99 -17.23
N SER A 89 -46.52 -3.91 -17.33
CA SER A 89 -46.40 -4.74 -18.55
C SER A 89 -47.22 -6.02 -18.50
N SER A 90 -47.83 -6.33 -17.36
CA SER A 90 -48.49 -7.62 -17.11
C SER A 90 -47.60 -8.81 -17.47
N SER A 91 -46.32 -8.74 -17.18
CA SER A 91 -45.32 -9.76 -17.53
C SER A 91 -44.48 -10.21 -16.36
N GLY A 92 -43.84 -11.38 -16.47
CA GLY A 92 -42.90 -11.89 -15.50
C GLY A 92 -41.52 -11.20 -15.50
N LEU A 93 -41.28 -10.14 -16.26
CA LEU A 93 -39.99 -9.48 -16.46
C LEU A 93 -39.43 -8.86 -15.18
N SER A 94 -40.29 -8.47 -14.24
CA SER A 94 -39.88 -7.91 -12.93
C SER A 94 -38.88 -8.80 -12.17
N GLY A 95 -39.11 -10.13 -12.18
CA GLY A 95 -38.20 -11.09 -11.55
C GLY A 95 -36.79 -11.02 -12.09
N ALA A 96 -36.65 -10.90 -13.42
CA ALA A 96 -35.35 -10.82 -14.07
C ALA A 96 -34.62 -9.47 -13.79
N PHE A 97 -35.36 -8.35 -13.74
CA PHE A 97 -34.76 -7.06 -13.31
C PHE A 97 -34.31 -7.06 -11.84
N LEU A 98 -35.08 -7.72 -10.97
CA LEU A 98 -34.68 -7.88 -9.55
C LEU A 98 -33.43 -8.74 -9.37
N MET A 99 -33.14 -9.69 -10.29
CA MET A 99 -31.85 -10.41 -10.29
C MET A 99 -30.67 -9.46 -10.55
N ILE A 100 -30.84 -8.47 -11.44
CA ILE A 100 -29.80 -7.45 -11.67
C ILE A 100 -29.60 -6.62 -10.41
N VAL A 101 -30.66 -6.23 -9.72
CA VAL A 101 -30.59 -5.51 -8.43
C VAL A 101 -29.87 -6.35 -7.39
N ALA A 102 -30.19 -7.65 -7.28
CA ALA A 102 -29.56 -8.56 -6.32
C ALA A 102 -28.04 -8.61 -6.48
N GLY A 103 -27.52 -8.57 -7.72
CA GLY A 103 -26.09 -8.53 -7.99
C GLY A 103 -25.39 -7.24 -7.54
N LEU A 104 -26.13 -6.13 -7.39
CA LEU A 104 -25.60 -4.85 -6.92
C LEU A 104 -25.57 -4.73 -5.39
N LEU A 105 -26.51 -5.34 -4.68
CA LEU A 105 -26.68 -5.16 -3.22
C LEU A 105 -25.35 -5.29 -2.43
N PRO A 106 -24.51 -6.33 -2.64
CA PRO A 106 -23.29 -6.51 -1.86
C PRO A 106 -22.26 -5.41 -2.04
N TRP A 107 -22.31 -4.65 -3.13
CA TRP A 107 -21.37 -3.57 -3.45
C TRP A 107 -21.66 -2.26 -2.72
N PHE A 108 -22.91 -2.07 -2.27
CA PHE A 108 -23.40 -0.80 -1.73
C PHE A 108 -23.89 -0.89 -0.28
N MET A 109 -24.15 -2.11 0.21
CA MET A 109 -24.66 -2.29 1.58
C MET A 109 -24.09 -3.52 2.26
N PRO A 110 -24.17 -3.59 3.61
CA PRO A 110 -23.78 -4.79 4.37
C PRO A 110 -24.60 -6.02 3.93
N VAL A 111 -23.95 -7.19 3.94
CA VAL A 111 -24.56 -8.45 3.46
C VAL A 111 -25.89 -8.74 4.15
N TRP A 112 -26.00 -8.51 5.46
CA TRP A 112 -27.24 -8.77 6.22
C TRP A 112 -28.40 -7.86 5.77
N VAL A 113 -28.12 -6.58 5.45
CA VAL A 113 -29.13 -5.65 4.90
C VAL A 113 -29.55 -6.12 3.52
N GLY A 114 -28.58 -6.54 2.68
CA GLY A 114 -28.85 -7.09 1.36
C GLY A 114 -29.73 -8.34 1.40
N VAL A 115 -29.55 -9.22 2.36
CA VAL A 115 -30.41 -10.41 2.55
C VAL A 115 -31.86 -10.00 2.91
N ILE A 116 -32.04 -9.07 3.82
CA ILE A 116 -33.37 -8.54 4.18
C ILE A 116 -34.03 -7.91 2.94
N TRP A 117 -33.28 -7.11 2.20
CA TRP A 117 -33.77 -6.48 0.97
C TRP A 117 -34.22 -7.51 -0.07
N LEU A 118 -33.43 -8.57 -0.26
CA LEU A 118 -33.74 -9.67 -1.14
C LEU A 118 -35.09 -10.34 -0.80
N LEU A 119 -35.34 -10.57 0.48
CA LEU A 119 -36.60 -11.12 0.94
C LEU A 119 -37.79 -10.21 0.62
N PHE A 120 -37.68 -8.91 0.94
CA PHE A 120 -38.76 -7.96 0.70
C PHE A 120 -39.07 -7.75 -0.78
N GLN A 121 -38.02 -7.62 -1.63
CA GLN A 121 -38.23 -7.41 -3.06
C GLN A 121 -38.91 -8.60 -3.74
N HIS A 122 -38.65 -9.84 -3.31
CA HIS A 122 -39.29 -11.02 -3.90
C HIS A 122 -40.68 -11.29 -3.29
N ALA A 123 -40.91 -10.95 -2.03
CA ALA A 123 -42.24 -10.95 -1.47
C ALA A 123 -43.19 -9.99 -2.23
N ALA A 124 -42.68 -8.84 -2.70
CA ALA A 124 -43.43 -7.89 -3.51
C ALA A 124 -43.77 -8.39 -4.93
N LEU A 125 -43.17 -9.49 -5.43
CA LEU A 125 -43.53 -10.10 -6.70
C LEU A 125 -44.82 -10.91 -6.67
N VAL A 126 -45.19 -11.43 -5.48
CA VAL A 126 -46.40 -12.28 -5.39
C VAL A 126 -47.65 -11.57 -5.88
N PRO A 127 -48.00 -10.34 -5.46
CA PRO A 127 -49.13 -9.62 -5.99
C PRO A 127 -48.98 -9.26 -7.47
N VAL A 128 -47.76 -9.02 -7.96
CA VAL A 128 -47.52 -8.73 -9.39
C VAL A 128 -47.82 -9.96 -10.24
N PHE A 129 -47.37 -11.14 -9.84
CA PHE A 129 -47.68 -12.38 -10.59
C PHE A 129 -49.14 -12.77 -10.53
N SER A 130 -49.83 -12.51 -9.40
CA SER A 130 -51.27 -12.77 -9.31
C SER A 130 -52.06 -11.91 -10.30
N GLN A 131 -51.63 -10.68 -10.62
CA GLN A 131 -52.25 -9.81 -11.61
C GLN A 131 -52.04 -10.32 -13.05
N VAL A 132 -50.96 -11.03 -13.31
CA VAL A 132 -50.64 -11.63 -14.60
C VAL A 132 -51.48 -12.89 -14.90
N GLY A 133 -52.29 -13.35 -13.93
CA GLY A 133 -53.19 -14.48 -14.06
C GLY A 133 -52.76 -15.75 -13.34
N PHE A 134 -51.68 -15.71 -12.57
CA PHE A 134 -51.30 -16.84 -11.70
C PHE A 134 -52.18 -16.91 -10.48
N SER A 135 -52.54 -18.10 -10.06
CA SER A 135 -53.11 -18.30 -8.72
C SER A 135 -52.11 -17.87 -7.61
N TRP A 136 -52.58 -17.57 -6.40
CA TRP A 136 -51.71 -17.15 -5.30
C TRP A 136 -50.62 -18.16 -4.98
N ILE A 137 -50.91 -19.47 -5.15
CA ILE A 137 -49.90 -20.53 -4.93
C ILE A 137 -48.86 -20.50 -6.05
N GLU A 138 -49.29 -20.40 -7.30
CA GLU A 138 -48.34 -20.32 -8.45
C GLU A 138 -47.49 -19.04 -8.38
N ALA A 139 -48.09 -17.90 -8.03
CA ALA A 139 -47.41 -16.64 -7.84
C ALA A 139 -46.35 -16.74 -6.73
N GLY A 140 -46.66 -17.42 -5.62
CA GLY A 140 -45.74 -17.70 -4.55
C GLY A 140 -44.59 -18.61 -5.00
N LEU A 141 -44.84 -19.67 -5.75
CA LEU A 141 -43.85 -20.55 -6.31
C LEU A 141 -42.90 -19.82 -7.28
N GLN A 142 -43.46 -18.96 -8.16
CA GLN A 142 -42.67 -18.13 -9.05
C GLN A 142 -41.77 -17.14 -8.30
N ALA A 143 -42.27 -16.50 -7.24
CA ALA A 143 -41.49 -15.60 -6.37
C ALA A 143 -40.34 -16.35 -5.69
N VAL A 144 -40.58 -17.57 -5.20
CA VAL A 144 -39.53 -18.43 -4.61
C VAL A 144 -38.48 -18.83 -5.65
N LEU A 145 -38.91 -19.16 -6.88
CA LEU A 145 -37.97 -19.48 -7.95
C LEU A 145 -37.04 -18.30 -8.28
N PHE A 146 -37.60 -17.10 -8.46
CA PHE A 146 -36.80 -15.89 -8.69
C PHE A 146 -35.95 -15.52 -7.48
N PHE A 147 -36.43 -15.75 -6.26
CA PHE A 147 -35.61 -15.61 -5.05
C PHE A 147 -34.39 -16.54 -5.08
N GLY A 148 -34.56 -17.79 -5.52
CA GLY A 148 -33.46 -18.74 -5.66
C GLY A 148 -32.41 -18.25 -6.65
N TYR A 149 -32.81 -17.81 -7.84
CA TYR A 149 -31.89 -17.24 -8.84
C TYR A 149 -31.23 -15.96 -8.35
N SER A 150 -31.96 -15.05 -7.73
CA SER A 150 -31.43 -13.81 -7.17
C SER A 150 -30.46 -14.07 -6.02
N SER A 151 -30.73 -15.06 -5.18
CA SER A 151 -29.82 -15.50 -4.11
C SER A 151 -28.51 -16.04 -4.68
N PHE A 152 -28.55 -16.83 -5.77
CA PHE A 152 -27.37 -17.30 -6.45
C PHE A 152 -26.51 -16.12 -6.97
N VAL A 153 -27.14 -15.14 -7.66
CA VAL A 153 -26.47 -13.95 -8.15
C VAL A 153 -25.90 -13.12 -7.02
N PHE A 154 -26.63 -12.95 -5.92
CA PHE A 154 -26.20 -12.23 -4.73
C PHE A 154 -24.97 -12.89 -4.09
N ILE A 155 -25.02 -14.20 -3.86
CA ILE A 155 -23.90 -14.97 -3.27
C ILE A 155 -22.67 -14.88 -4.18
N THR A 156 -22.84 -15.05 -5.50
CA THR A 156 -21.74 -14.94 -6.46
C THR A 156 -21.11 -13.54 -6.41
N SER A 157 -21.92 -12.50 -6.29
CA SER A 157 -21.46 -11.12 -6.14
C SER A 157 -20.71 -10.89 -4.82
N VAL A 158 -21.17 -11.46 -3.69
CA VAL A 158 -20.46 -11.44 -2.41
C VAL A 158 -19.10 -12.10 -2.52
N VAL A 159 -19.04 -13.28 -3.15
CA VAL A 159 -17.78 -14.03 -3.35
C VAL A 159 -16.82 -13.22 -4.22
N ALA A 160 -17.29 -12.63 -5.32
CA ALA A 160 -16.48 -11.79 -6.20
C ALA A 160 -15.90 -10.58 -5.46
N LEU A 161 -16.71 -9.90 -4.64
CA LEU A 161 -16.28 -8.78 -3.82
C LEU A 161 -15.21 -9.19 -2.79
N ARG A 162 -15.42 -10.30 -2.09
CA ARG A 162 -14.45 -10.82 -1.12
C ARG A 162 -13.13 -11.22 -1.79
N GLN A 163 -13.19 -11.87 -2.95
CA GLN A 163 -11.99 -12.22 -3.71
C GLN A 163 -11.21 -10.99 -4.18
N MET A 164 -11.91 -9.93 -4.61
CA MET A 164 -11.28 -8.68 -4.98
C MET A 164 -10.53 -8.06 -3.79
N MET A 165 -11.19 -7.94 -2.63
CA MET A 165 -10.57 -7.40 -1.41
C MET A 165 -9.37 -8.24 -0.96
N ALA A 166 -9.46 -9.56 -1.00
CA ALA A 166 -8.36 -10.46 -0.65
C ALA A 166 -7.16 -10.32 -1.61
N ARG A 167 -7.41 -10.17 -2.92
CA ARG A 167 -6.34 -9.93 -3.91
C ARG A 167 -5.64 -8.59 -3.70
N ASP A 168 -6.37 -7.54 -3.39
CA ASP A 168 -5.79 -6.21 -3.16
C ASP A 168 -4.95 -6.21 -1.87
N GLU A 169 -5.42 -6.86 -0.80
CA GLU A 169 -4.64 -7.05 0.43
C GLU A 169 -3.37 -7.90 0.17
N GLN A 170 -3.49 -8.99 -0.60
CA GLN A 170 -2.33 -9.80 -0.98
C GLN A 170 -1.30 -9.01 -1.79
N ARG A 171 -1.74 -8.17 -2.73
CA ARG A 171 -0.85 -7.28 -3.49
C ARG A 171 -0.14 -6.29 -2.59
N ARG A 172 -0.86 -5.70 -1.64
CA ARG A 172 -0.29 -4.80 -0.65
C ARG A 172 0.77 -5.48 0.20
N LEU A 173 0.45 -6.63 0.80
CA LEU A 173 1.38 -7.40 1.62
C LEU A 173 2.63 -7.84 0.83
N ASN A 174 2.47 -8.25 -0.42
CA ASN A 174 3.60 -8.61 -1.28
C ASN A 174 4.50 -7.40 -1.59
N SER A 175 3.93 -6.20 -1.78
CA SER A 175 4.74 -4.99 -1.98
C SER A 175 5.52 -4.59 -0.72
N GLU A 176 4.89 -4.67 0.45
CA GLU A 176 5.54 -4.44 1.75
C GLU A 176 6.67 -5.45 2.00
N LEU A 177 6.43 -6.73 1.70
CA LEU A 177 7.43 -7.78 1.85
C LEU A 177 8.64 -7.58 0.93
N ARG A 178 8.42 -7.18 -0.33
CA ARG A 178 9.51 -6.87 -1.26
C ARG A 178 10.35 -5.70 -0.79
N ALA A 179 9.70 -4.61 -0.37
CA ALA A 179 10.39 -3.46 0.19
C ALA A 179 11.26 -3.85 1.40
N THR A 180 10.69 -4.57 2.36
CA THR A 180 11.40 -5.04 3.55
C THR A 180 12.60 -5.94 3.20
N ARG A 181 12.45 -6.85 2.20
CA ARG A 181 13.56 -7.71 1.76
C ARG A 181 14.69 -6.92 1.12
N MET A 182 14.39 -5.91 0.30
CA MET A 182 15.40 -5.03 -0.29
C MET A 182 16.18 -4.28 0.80
N LEU A 183 15.47 -3.74 1.80
CA LEU A 183 16.08 -3.06 2.93
C LEU A 183 16.99 -3.97 3.76
N LEU A 184 16.57 -5.19 4.02
CA LEU A 184 17.37 -6.19 4.74
C LEU A 184 18.62 -6.61 3.93
N ALA A 185 18.50 -6.79 2.63
CA ALA A 185 19.62 -7.14 1.78
C ALA A 185 20.67 -6.04 1.75
N GLU A 186 20.26 -4.77 1.65
CA GLU A 186 21.19 -3.62 1.66
C GLU A 186 21.84 -3.46 3.03
N SER A 187 21.07 -3.57 4.12
CA SER A 187 21.60 -3.56 5.47
C SER A 187 22.62 -4.69 5.73
N SER A 188 22.36 -5.90 5.17
CA SER A 188 23.30 -7.02 5.28
C SER A 188 24.59 -6.76 4.50
N ARG A 189 24.50 -6.17 3.31
CA ARG A 189 25.67 -5.76 2.50
C ARG A 189 26.54 -4.75 3.23
N LEU A 190 25.95 -3.71 3.79
CA LEU A 190 26.68 -2.70 4.55
C LEU A 190 27.34 -3.30 5.78
N SER A 191 26.63 -4.14 6.52
CA SER A 191 27.18 -4.85 7.70
C SER A 191 28.37 -5.74 7.35
N GLU A 192 28.30 -6.46 6.24
CA GLU A 192 29.39 -7.32 5.77
C GLU A 192 30.62 -6.52 5.31
N ARG A 193 30.41 -5.42 4.57
CA ARG A 193 31.52 -4.51 4.21
C ARG A 193 32.23 -3.95 5.45
N MET A 194 31.48 -3.51 6.46
CA MET A 194 32.05 -3.02 7.72
C MET A 194 32.78 -4.10 8.50
N ARG A 195 32.30 -5.35 8.46
CA ARG A 195 33.01 -6.48 9.06
C ARG A 195 34.36 -6.72 8.38
N ILE A 196 34.36 -6.76 7.04
CA ILE A 196 35.57 -6.96 6.25
C ILE A 196 36.57 -5.81 6.50
N SER A 197 36.12 -4.56 6.51
CA SER A 197 36.98 -3.39 6.78
C SER A 197 37.67 -3.48 8.15
N ARG A 198 36.92 -3.90 9.21
CA ARG A 198 37.48 -4.10 10.54
C ARG A 198 38.50 -5.25 10.57
N GLU A 199 38.16 -6.41 9.99
CA GLU A 199 39.04 -7.57 9.93
C GLU A 199 40.35 -7.26 9.18
N LEU A 200 40.26 -6.52 8.05
CA LEU A 200 41.46 -6.07 7.34
C LEU A 200 42.29 -5.09 8.15
N HIS A 201 41.69 -4.16 8.88
CA HIS A 201 42.42 -3.22 9.72
C HIS A 201 43.15 -3.93 10.87
N ASP A 202 42.47 -4.84 11.54
CA ASP A 202 42.99 -5.51 12.71
C ASP A 202 44.08 -6.53 12.36
N LEU A 203 43.82 -7.37 11.34
CA LEU A 203 44.78 -8.41 10.96
C LEU A 203 46.02 -7.83 10.23
N LEU A 204 45.79 -7.06 9.16
CA LEU A 204 46.90 -6.54 8.36
C LEU A 204 47.63 -5.40 9.06
N GLY A 205 46.90 -4.51 9.73
CA GLY A 205 47.48 -3.40 10.47
C GLY A 205 48.43 -3.88 11.58
N HIS A 206 48.03 -4.84 12.41
CA HIS A 206 48.82 -5.41 13.46
C HIS A 206 50.07 -6.17 12.97
N HIS A 207 49.87 -7.04 11.97
CA HIS A 207 50.98 -7.84 11.43
C HIS A 207 52.01 -7.01 10.68
N LEU A 208 51.61 -6.03 9.88
CA LEU A 208 52.53 -5.15 9.17
C LEU A 208 53.28 -4.20 10.12
N THR A 209 52.64 -3.76 11.19
CA THR A 209 53.29 -2.97 12.25
C THR A 209 54.35 -3.79 12.99
N ALA A 210 54.01 -5.01 13.39
CA ALA A 210 54.95 -5.93 14.03
C ALA A 210 56.15 -6.30 13.13
N LEU A 211 55.87 -6.54 11.84
CA LEU A 211 56.90 -6.79 10.80
C LEU A 211 57.85 -5.60 10.66
N SER A 212 57.31 -4.37 10.58
CA SER A 212 58.11 -3.15 10.46
C SER A 212 59.02 -2.95 11.65
N LEU A 213 58.54 -3.26 12.88
CA LEU A 213 59.33 -3.16 14.12
C LEU A 213 60.46 -4.19 14.14
N ASN A 214 60.19 -5.46 13.78
CA ASN A 214 61.17 -6.50 13.70
C ASN A 214 62.25 -6.20 12.65
N LEU A 215 61.89 -5.65 11.48
CA LEU A 215 62.85 -5.23 10.47
C LEU A 215 63.69 -4.03 10.92
N GLU A 216 63.14 -3.15 11.76
CA GLU A 216 63.90 -2.04 12.34
C GLU A 216 65.01 -2.55 13.32
N VAL A 217 64.66 -3.50 14.18
CA VAL A 217 65.63 -4.17 15.07
C VAL A 217 66.68 -4.91 14.22
N ALA A 218 66.29 -5.66 13.23
CA ALA A 218 67.19 -6.38 12.35
C ALA A 218 68.16 -5.44 11.57
N ALA A 219 67.69 -4.26 11.17
CA ALA A 219 68.52 -3.25 10.48
C ALA A 219 69.61 -2.68 11.40
N HIS A 220 69.37 -2.61 12.71
CA HIS A 220 70.36 -2.16 13.68
C HIS A 220 71.40 -3.25 14.02
N LEU A 221 71.02 -4.51 13.90
CA LEU A 221 71.88 -5.67 14.19
C LEU A 221 72.67 -6.17 12.95
N SER A 222 72.40 -5.66 11.77
CA SER A 222 73.00 -6.10 10.51
C SER A 222 74.02 -5.08 10.00
N GLU A 223 75.06 -5.57 9.31
CA GLU A 223 76.10 -4.72 8.68
C GLU A 223 76.25 -5.04 7.17
N GLY A 224 76.80 -4.08 6.43
CA GLY A 224 77.15 -4.24 5.03
C GLY A 224 75.97 -4.49 4.09
N ARG A 225 76.08 -5.47 3.15
CA ARG A 225 75.03 -5.77 2.15
C ARG A 225 73.74 -6.28 2.82
N ALA A 226 73.83 -7.01 3.91
CA ALA A 226 72.65 -7.53 4.63
C ALA A 226 71.78 -6.38 5.20
N GLN A 227 72.42 -5.35 5.76
CA GLN A 227 71.72 -4.17 6.28
C GLN A 227 70.93 -3.45 5.19
N ASN A 228 71.48 -3.36 3.96
CA ASN A 228 70.76 -2.73 2.83
C ASN A 228 69.52 -3.51 2.44
N HIS A 229 69.56 -4.84 2.41
CA HIS A 229 68.37 -5.66 2.10
C HIS A 229 67.32 -5.56 3.20
N VAL A 230 67.70 -5.49 4.46
CA VAL A 230 66.77 -5.33 5.61
C VAL A 230 66.08 -3.96 5.52
N ARG A 231 66.83 -2.87 5.26
CA ARG A 231 66.26 -1.52 5.07
C ARG A 231 65.30 -1.45 3.89
N GLN A 232 65.63 -2.13 2.78
CA GLN A 232 64.77 -2.22 1.64
C GLN A 232 63.45 -2.96 1.95
N SER A 233 63.52 -4.07 2.70
CA SER A 233 62.36 -4.83 3.21
C SER A 233 61.50 -4.01 4.16
N GLN A 234 62.09 -3.22 5.05
CA GLN A 234 61.38 -2.30 5.94
C GLN A 234 60.62 -1.23 5.16
N THR A 235 61.25 -0.66 4.12
CA THR A 235 60.55 0.32 3.25
C THR A 235 59.35 -0.27 2.55
N LEU A 236 59.47 -1.50 2.03
CA LEU A 236 58.33 -2.23 1.43
C LEU A 236 57.22 -2.50 2.42
N ALA A 237 57.53 -2.91 3.66
CA ALA A 237 56.54 -3.14 4.71
C ALA A 237 55.79 -1.85 5.09
N LYS A 238 56.49 -0.71 5.16
CA LYS A 238 55.86 0.61 5.39
C LYS A 238 54.96 1.05 4.25
N LEU A 239 55.37 0.81 3.03
CA LEU A 239 54.54 1.10 1.81
C LEU A 239 53.27 0.23 1.84
N LEU A 240 53.39 -1.08 2.05
CA LEU A 240 52.24 -1.98 2.16
C LEU A 240 51.27 -1.56 3.27
N LEU A 241 51.76 -1.11 4.43
CA LEU A 241 50.92 -0.60 5.49
C LEU A 241 50.16 0.67 5.10
N ALA A 242 50.80 1.56 4.34
CA ALA A 242 50.17 2.76 3.79
C ALA A 242 49.10 2.41 2.77
N ASP A 243 49.41 1.48 1.85
CA ASP A 243 48.43 1.02 0.81
C ASP A 243 47.21 0.34 1.43
N VAL A 244 47.39 -0.49 2.46
CA VAL A 244 46.30 -1.12 3.19
C VAL A 244 45.44 -0.08 3.92
N ARG A 245 46.07 0.91 4.57
CA ARG A 245 45.36 2.00 5.25
C ARG A 245 44.55 2.83 4.23
N GLU A 246 45.13 3.12 3.07
CA GLU A 246 44.45 3.85 2.00
C GLU A 246 43.27 3.04 1.44
N ALA A 247 43.45 1.72 1.21
CA ALA A 247 42.36 0.84 0.75
C ALA A 247 41.23 0.76 1.79
N VAL A 248 41.54 0.65 3.07
CA VAL A 248 40.56 0.65 4.17
C VAL A 248 39.88 2.02 4.29
N SER A 249 40.65 3.13 4.10
CA SER A 249 40.10 4.48 4.10
C SER A 249 39.14 4.69 2.90
N LYS A 250 39.50 4.24 1.70
CA LYS A 250 38.60 4.30 0.54
C LYS A 250 37.31 3.50 0.75
N LEU A 251 37.40 2.33 1.38
CA LEU A 251 36.21 1.57 1.79
C LEU A 251 35.35 2.35 2.80
N ARG A 252 35.95 3.22 3.62
CA ARG A 252 35.27 4.11 4.57
C ARG A 252 34.76 5.40 3.92
N ASP A 253 35.54 5.99 3.02
CA ASP A 253 35.15 7.22 2.29
C ASP A 253 34.02 6.95 1.28
N ASP A 254 34.00 5.76 0.65
CA ASP A 254 32.86 5.26 -0.10
C ASP A 254 31.62 5.10 0.80
N ASP A 255 31.77 4.77 2.10
CA ASP A 255 30.67 4.68 3.06
C ASP A 255 30.03 6.05 3.39
N ALA A 256 30.79 7.15 3.37
CA ALA A 256 30.22 8.51 3.53
C ALA A 256 29.46 8.97 2.28
N LEU A 257 29.91 8.60 1.10
CA LEU A 257 29.17 8.72 -0.16
C LEU A 257 27.98 7.74 -0.23
N ASP A 258 28.07 6.61 0.46
CA ASP A 258 27.08 5.53 0.46
C ASP A 258 25.85 5.89 1.31
N LEU A 259 25.93 6.72 2.36
CA LEU A 259 24.72 7.12 3.11
C LEU A 259 23.73 7.89 2.24
N GLN A 260 24.20 8.80 1.40
CA GLN A 260 23.33 9.53 0.46
C GLN A 260 22.73 8.60 -0.58
N THR A 261 23.54 7.71 -1.13
CA THR A 261 23.11 6.70 -2.12
C THR A 261 22.15 5.70 -1.47
N ALA A 262 22.46 5.21 -0.27
CA ALA A 262 21.61 4.31 0.49
C ALA A 262 20.26 4.96 0.85
N MET A 263 20.26 6.23 1.26
CA MET A 263 19.03 6.99 1.53
C MET A 263 18.18 7.15 0.26
N ARG A 264 18.80 7.46 -0.88
CA ARG A 264 18.09 7.56 -2.17
C ARG A 264 17.49 6.22 -2.59
N THR A 265 18.26 5.14 -2.52
CA THR A 265 17.79 3.79 -2.84
C THR A 265 16.62 3.38 -1.93
N LEU A 266 16.70 3.74 -0.64
CA LEU A 266 15.63 3.51 0.31
C LEU A 266 14.34 4.22 -0.10
N ILE A 267 14.44 5.46 -0.55
CA ILE A 267 13.31 6.30 -0.98
C ILE A 267 12.71 5.77 -2.28
N GLU A 268 13.53 5.42 -3.26
CA GLU A 268 13.09 4.84 -4.55
C GLU A 268 12.35 3.51 -4.38
N GLY A 269 12.67 2.75 -3.33
CA GLY A 269 12.00 1.49 -2.97
C GLY A 269 10.56 1.64 -2.49
N VAL A 270 10.04 2.86 -2.29
CA VAL A 270 8.70 3.10 -1.73
C VAL A 270 7.85 4.01 -2.64
N PRO A 271 7.39 3.52 -3.78
CA PRO A 271 6.67 4.33 -4.78
C PRO A 271 5.28 4.82 -4.30
N SER A 272 4.77 4.30 -3.18
CA SER A 272 3.49 4.71 -2.58
C SER A 272 3.58 5.98 -1.74
N LEU A 273 4.78 6.48 -1.44
CA LEU A 273 5.03 7.65 -0.61
C LEU A 273 5.96 8.62 -1.36
N GLN A 274 5.54 9.87 -1.51
CA GLN A 274 6.39 10.90 -2.07
C GLN A 274 7.36 11.39 -0.97
N VAL A 275 8.64 10.98 -1.05
CA VAL A 275 9.67 11.36 -0.07
C VAL A 275 10.56 12.44 -0.66
N THR A 276 10.71 13.55 0.07
CA THR A 276 11.66 14.61 -0.23
C THR A 276 12.85 14.48 0.72
N LEU A 277 14.06 14.29 0.18
CA LEU A 277 15.30 14.23 0.96
C LEU A 277 16.10 15.52 0.76
N ASP A 278 16.31 16.26 1.84
CA ASP A 278 17.23 17.39 1.93
C ASP A 278 18.42 16.96 2.80
N MET A 279 19.60 16.82 2.17
CA MET A 279 20.82 16.39 2.85
C MET A 279 21.91 17.43 2.67
N ASP A 280 22.44 17.92 3.80
CA ASP A 280 23.54 18.89 3.80
C ASP A 280 24.79 18.30 3.14
N PRO A 281 25.30 18.91 2.06
CA PRO A 281 26.54 18.48 1.43
C PRO A 281 27.77 18.54 2.32
N ALA A 282 27.72 19.34 3.38
CA ALA A 282 28.79 19.49 4.35
C ALA A 282 28.80 18.39 5.44
N LEU A 283 27.73 17.60 5.56
CA LEU A 283 27.64 16.52 6.53
C LEU A 283 28.74 15.49 6.33
N ARG A 284 29.53 15.24 7.35
CA ARG A 284 30.59 14.21 7.39
C ARG A 284 30.34 13.25 8.53
N ILE A 285 30.10 11.99 8.20
CA ILE A 285 29.91 10.92 9.18
C ILE A 285 31.12 10.00 9.10
N SER A 286 32.04 10.17 10.05
CA SER A 286 33.31 9.43 10.06
C SER A 286 33.15 7.98 10.52
N LEU A 287 32.15 7.69 11.35
CA LEU A 287 31.92 6.37 11.92
C LEU A 287 30.82 5.63 11.17
N PRO A 288 31.10 4.47 10.58
CA PRO A 288 30.08 3.66 9.86
C PRO A 288 28.88 3.30 10.75
N ALA A 289 29.10 3.13 12.06
CA ALA A 289 28.03 2.88 13.02
C ALA A 289 26.99 4.01 13.07
N HIS A 290 27.44 5.27 12.98
CA HIS A 290 26.55 6.44 12.96
C HIS A 290 25.73 6.48 11.66
N ALA A 291 26.36 6.20 10.51
CA ALA A 291 25.66 6.11 9.22
C ALA A 291 24.59 5.01 9.24
N GLN A 292 24.91 3.86 9.82
CA GLN A 292 23.99 2.73 9.95
C GLN A 292 22.79 3.07 10.85
N ILE A 293 22.99 3.76 11.96
CA ILE A 293 21.90 4.18 12.86
C ILE A 293 20.97 5.15 12.13
N LEU A 294 21.53 6.15 11.44
CA LEU A 294 20.75 7.12 10.68
C LEU A 294 19.91 6.45 9.58
N LEU A 295 20.51 5.51 8.83
CA LEU A 295 19.82 4.75 7.80
C LEU A 295 18.69 3.91 8.39
N ARG A 296 18.93 3.21 9.51
CA ARG A 296 17.91 2.43 10.23
C ARG A 296 16.78 3.30 10.75
N CYS A 297 17.09 4.48 11.27
CA CYS A 297 16.06 5.43 11.70
C CYS A 297 15.22 5.92 10.52
N ALA A 298 15.83 6.26 9.39
CA ALA A 298 15.11 6.65 8.17
C ALA A 298 14.20 5.53 7.66
N GLN A 299 14.68 4.27 7.67
CA GLN A 299 13.87 3.09 7.31
C GLN A 299 12.61 2.97 8.17
N GLU A 300 12.76 3.10 9.49
CA GLU A 300 11.65 3.01 10.42
C GLU A 300 10.68 4.18 10.26
N ILE A 301 11.18 5.39 10.01
CA ILE A 301 10.37 6.59 9.74
C ILE A 301 9.51 6.38 8.49
N ILE A 302 10.11 5.96 7.38
CA ILE A 302 9.42 5.70 6.11
C ILE A 302 8.36 4.60 6.29
N THR A 303 8.73 3.50 6.99
CA THR A 303 7.82 2.40 7.28
C THR A 303 6.62 2.87 8.09
N ASN A 304 6.85 3.72 9.11
CA ASN A 304 5.80 4.24 9.97
C ASN A 304 4.87 5.21 9.21
N ALA A 305 5.41 6.06 8.35
CA ALA A 305 4.62 6.97 7.52
C ALA A 305 3.65 6.19 6.60
N VAL A 306 4.14 5.12 5.96
CA VAL A 306 3.32 4.27 5.08
C VAL A 306 2.31 3.44 5.90
N ARG A 307 2.78 2.76 6.93
CA ARG A 307 2.04 1.70 7.61
C ARG A 307 1.04 2.22 8.64
N HIS A 308 1.42 3.26 9.36
CA HIS A 308 0.64 3.82 10.46
C HIS A 308 0.05 5.20 10.16
N GLY A 309 0.80 6.02 9.43
CA GLY A 309 0.40 7.37 9.06
C GLY A 309 -0.63 7.43 7.94
N ALA A 310 -0.65 6.43 7.04
CA ALA A 310 -1.33 6.52 5.75
C ALA A 310 -0.94 7.82 5.01
N ALA A 311 0.32 8.24 5.17
CA ALA A 311 0.86 9.45 4.60
C ALA A 311 1.03 9.33 3.08
N THR A 312 0.87 10.42 2.37
CA THR A 312 1.15 10.54 0.93
C THR A 312 2.45 11.26 0.65
N SER A 313 2.95 12.05 1.62
CA SER A 313 4.23 12.75 1.54
C SER A 313 5.00 12.68 2.85
N LEU A 314 6.33 12.62 2.75
CA LEU A 314 7.28 12.63 3.86
C LEU A 314 8.46 13.53 3.48
N SER A 315 8.82 14.46 4.37
CA SER A 315 10.05 15.25 4.28
C SER A 315 11.09 14.68 5.23
N LEU A 316 12.30 14.45 4.73
CA LEU A 316 13.48 14.05 5.50
C LEU A 316 14.55 15.11 5.32
N ARG A 317 15.07 15.66 6.41
CA ARG A 317 16.17 16.61 6.40
C ARG A 317 17.30 16.11 7.27
N LEU A 318 18.47 15.91 6.70
CA LEU A 318 19.67 15.42 7.37
C LEU A 318 20.78 16.47 7.28
N PHE A 319 21.22 16.98 8.43
CA PHE A 319 22.20 18.06 8.49
C PHE A 319 23.11 17.90 9.71
N GLN A 320 24.21 18.63 9.72
CA GLN A 320 25.15 18.68 10.84
C GLN A 320 24.97 20.00 11.59
N ASP A 321 24.79 19.89 12.92
CA ASP A 321 24.77 21.02 13.85
C ASP A 321 25.97 20.85 14.80
N GLN A 322 27.03 21.63 14.59
CA GLN A 322 28.32 21.48 15.26
C GLN A 322 28.88 20.06 15.10
N GLN A 323 29.01 19.32 16.20
CA GLN A 323 29.48 17.92 16.24
C GLN A 323 28.34 16.91 16.40
N THR A 324 27.16 17.24 15.90
CA THR A 324 25.96 16.41 16.04
C THR A 324 25.30 16.24 14.68
N ALA A 325 25.05 15.02 14.24
CA ALA A 325 24.17 14.76 13.12
C ALA A 325 22.72 14.84 13.56
N CYS A 326 21.92 15.62 12.80
CA CYS A 326 20.50 15.83 13.05
C CYS A 326 19.69 15.26 11.88
N LEU A 327 18.68 14.42 12.18
CA LEU A 327 17.68 14.00 11.20
C LEU A 327 16.31 14.47 11.67
N GLU A 328 15.68 15.28 10.84
CA GLU A 328 14.30 15.73 11.01
C GLU A 328 13.41 15.06 9.98
N ALA A 329 12.23 14.63 10.40
CA ALA A 329 11.27 14.00 9.55
C ALA A 329 9.88 14.53 9.85
N GLN A 330 9.05 14.73 8.80
CA GLN A 330 7.66 15.13 8.93
C GLN A 330 6.84 14.51 7.82
N ASP A 331 5.78 13.80 8.18
CA ASP A 331 4.79 13.27 7.25
C ASP A 331 3.47 14.06 7.32
N ASN A 332 2.64 13.89 6.30
CA ASN A 332 1.30 14.47 6.21
C ASN A 332 0.18 13.47 6.56
N GLY A 333 0.51 12.45 7.33
CA GLY A 333 -0.43 11.37 7.69
C GLY A 333 -1.49 11.79 8.71
N ARG A 334 -2.20 10.79 9.22
CA ARG A 334 -3.32 11.03 10.16
C ARG A 334 -2.90 11.50 11.56
N GLY A 335 -1.61 11.40 11.91
CA GLY A 335 -1.15 11.64 13.26
C GLY A 335 -1.70 10.63 14.28
N ALA A 336 -1.55 10.92 15.57
CA ALA A 336 -2.04 10.09 16.67
C ALA A 336 -2.56 10.95 17.83
N ASP A 337 -3.62 10.46 18.51
CA ASP A 337 -4.18 11.12 19.71
C ASP A 337 -3.29 10.95 20.94
N SER A 338 -2.57 9.84 21.01
CA SER A 338 -1.60 9.55 22.08
C SER A 338 -0.40 8.81 21.52
N LEU A 339 0.79 9.17 21.97
CA LEU A 339 2.04 8.56 21.54
C LEU A 339 2.29 7.28 22.36
N THR A 340 1.80 6.14 21.89
CA THR A 340 2.23 4.83 22.40
C THR A 340 3.46 4.40 21.64
N LEU A 341 4.62 4.31 22.33
CA LEU A 341 5.86 3.85 21.75
C LEU A 341 5.78 2.36 21.38
N GLY A 342 5.48 2.08 20.12
CA GLY A 342 5.61 0.74 19.57
C GLY A 342 7.08 0.28 19.49
N ASN A 343 7.28 -0.99 19.12
CA ASN A 343 8.62 -1.61 19.04
C ASN A 343 9.60 -0.83 18.15
N GLY A 344 9.15 -0.24 17.05
CA GLY A 344 9.97 0.54 16.14
C GLY A 344 10.53 1.83 16.76
N LEU A 345 9.64 2.65 17.33
CA LEU A 345 10.03 3.90 18.00
C LEU A 345 10.90 3.65 19.24
N ARG A 346 10.60 2.58 19.97
CA ARG A 346 11.40 2.14 21.11
C ARG A 346 12.79 1.70 20.68
N GLY A 347 12.90 0.88 19.63
CA GLY A 347 14.18 0.42 19.10
C GLY A 347 15.04 1.55 18.52
N MET A 348 14.44 2.60 17.93
CA MET A 348 15.16 3.80 17.52
C MET A 348 15.78 4.51 18.74
N ARG A 349 15.01 4.70 19.81
CA ARG A 349 15.46 5.35 21.02
C ARG A 349 16.59 4.57 21.72
N GLU A 350 16.46 3.26 21.82
CA GLU A 350 17.46 2.38 22.43
C GLU A 350 18.80 2.46 21.66
N ARG A 351 18.78 2.32 20.34
CA ARG A 351 19.99 2.42 19.49
C ARG A 351 20.66 3.78 19.54
N LEU A 352 19.89 4.87 19.57
CA LEU A 352 20.45 6.21 19.69
C LEU A 352 21.10 6.41 21.07
N ALA A 353 20.52 5.86 22.14
CA ALA A 353 21.04 5.97 23.48
C ALA A 353 22.42 5.28 23.66
N GLU A 354 22.72 4.22 22.89
CA GLU A 354 24.02 3.57 22.85
C GLU A 354 25.14 4.51 22.40
N PHE A 355 24.81 5.56 21.65
CA PHE A 355 25.74 6.58 21.13
C PHE A 355 25.45 7.97 21.72
N ASN A 356 24.88 8.04 22.92
CA ASN A 356 24.50 9.29 23.60
C ASN A 356 23.58 10.18 22.76
N GLY A 357 22.88 9.61 21.76
CA GLY A 357 21.91 10.28 20.93
C GLY A 357 20.56 10.43 21.60
N SER A 358 19.74 11.30 21.06
CA SER A 358 18.39 11.56 21.55
C SER A 358 17.37 11.65 20.40
N ILE A 359 16.11 11.37 20.73
CA ILE A 359 15.01 11.45 19.77
C ILE A 359 13.79 12.10 20.42
N ARG A 360 13.14 12.99 19.70
CA ARG A 360 11.90 13.64 20.09
C ARG A 360 10.83 13.35 19.04
N PHE A 361 9.62 13.15 19.50
CA PHE A 361 8.44 12.91 18.66
C PHE A 361 7.41 13.99 18.91
N ASN A 362 6.74 14.44 17.87
CA ASN A 362 5.61 15.36 17.95
C ASN A 362 4.52 14.87 16.98
N THR A 363 3.31 14.72 17.48
CA THR A 363 2.17 14.31 16.66
C THR A 363 0.89 14.94 17.19
N THR A 364 0.04 15.36 16.28
CA THR A 364 -1.32 15.83 16.56
C THR A 364 -2.27 15.18 15.57
N PRO A 365 -3.49 14.80 16.00
CA PRO A 365 -4.47 14.21 15.11
C PRO A 365 -4.74 15.08 13.89
N GLY A 366 -4.64 14.49 12.69
CA GLY A 366 -4.87 15.17 11.43
C GLY A 366 -3.74 16.07 10.91
N SER A 367 -2.62 16.19 11.66
CA SER A 367 -1.47 17.05 11.30
C SER A 367 -0.19 16.27 10.99
N GLY A 368 -0.28 14.92 10.89
CA GLY A 368 0.85 14.06 10.62
C GLY A 368 1.71 13.75 11.84
N PHE A 369 2.91 13.24 11.58
CA PHE A 369 3.88 12.84 12.59
C PHE A 369 5.21 13.54 12.29
N ALA A 370 5.77 14.24 13.28
CA ALA A 370 7.07 14.86 13.21
C ALA A 370 8.04 14.19 14.19
N LEU A 371 9.29 14.06 13.76
CA LEU A 371 10.35 13.44 14.52
C LEU A 371 11.64 14.24 14.33
N SER A 372 12.39 14.43 15.40
CA SER A 372 13.74 15.01 15.38
C SER A 372 14.66 14.13 16.21
N LEU A 373 15.74 13.64 15.61
CA LEU A 373 16.79 12.91 16.31
C LEU A 373 18.12 13.67 16.23
N ARG A 374 18.93 13.48 17.25
CA ARG A 374 20.29 14.02 17.38
C ARG A 374 21.25 12.91 17.74
N LEU A 375 22.34 12.81 16.99
CA LEU A 375 23.38 11.79 17.17
C LEU A 375 24.73 12.51 17.25
N PRO A 376 25.40 12.53 18.43
CA PRO A 376 26.76 13.05 18.56
C PRO A 376 27.74 12.30 17.66
N LEU A 377 28.63 13.03 16.98
CA LEU A 377 29.61 12.45 16.04
C LEU A 377 31.00 12.24 16.68
N GLU A 378 31.22 12.77 17.87
CA GLU A 378 32.45 12.53 18.63
C GLU A 378 32.37 11.24 19.46
N GLU A 379 33.41 10.41 19.42
CA GLU A 379 33.64 9.39 20.42
C GLU A 379 34.10 10.10 21.73
N ASN A 380 33.31 10.02 22.79
CA ASN A 380 33.80 10.32 24.09
C ASN A 380 34.94 9.33 24.41
N ALA A 381 36.17 9.85 24.56
CA ALA A 381 37.37 9.14 24.95
C ALA A 381 37.23 8.51 26.36
#